data_f3acc7b9a493bb3e7941d66ef06252e5
#
_entry.id   f3acc7b9a493bb3e7941d66ef06252e5
#
_cell.length_a   1.000
_cell.length_b   1.000
_cell.length_c   1.000
_cell.angle_alpha   90.00
_cell.angle_beta   90.00
_cell.angle_gamma   90.00
#
_symmetry.space_group_name_H-M   'P 1'
#
loop_
_entity.id
_entity.type
_entity.pdbx_description
1 polymer ?
#
loop_
_entity_poly.entity_id
_entity_poly.type
_entity_poly.pdbx_seq_one_letter_code
_entity_poly.pdbx_strand_id
1 'polypeptide(L)' 'MTQVISVSSSLLSVVAYSTRATLDLTFRTGAVYRYFGVPRPVFDQLIAAESKGAYFNRTIRNRFPYRRVA' A
#
# COMPACT_ATOMS: atom_id res chain seq x y z
N MET A 1 -13.39 -9.15 1.17
CA MET A 1 -13.60 -8.24 0.05
C MET A 1 -12.35 -7.39 -0.14
N THR A 2 -11.92 -7.18 -1.37
CA THR A 2 -10.71 -6.42 -1.68
C THR A 2 -11.07 -5.16 -2.43
N GLN A 3 -10.54 -4.03 -1.98
CA GLN A 3 -10.71 -2.75 -2.64
C GLN A 3 -9.43 -2.43 -3.41
N VAL A 4 -9.55 -2.19 -4.72
CA VAL A 4 -8.40 -1.94 -5.60
C VAL A 4 -8.52 -0.54 -6.17
N ILE A 5 -7.45 0.24 -6.00
CA ILE A 5 -7.43 1.64 -6.42
C ILE A 5 -6.16 1.90 -7.24
N SER A 6 -6.35 2.41 -8.46
CA SER A 6 -5.24 2.91 -9.26
C SER A 6 -4.86 4.29 -8.74
N VAL A 7 -3.56 4.53 -8.56
CA VAL A 7 -3.08 5.79 -8.02
C VAL A 7 -2.08 6.44 -8.95
N SER A 8 -2.01 7.76 -8.88
CA SER A 8 -1.04 8.54 -9.64
C SER A 8 0.08 8.98 -8.71
N SER A 9 1.11 8.17 -8.65
CA SER A 9 2.24 8.39 -7.75
C SER A 9 3.53 8.06 -8.50
N SER A 10 4.63 8.70 -8.12
CA SER A 10 5.94 8.38 -8.69
C SER A 10 6.45 7.03 -8.21
N LEU A 11 5.94 6.52 -7.09
CA LEU A 11 6.40 5.26 -6.51
C LEU A 11 5.41 4.12 -6.74
N LEU A 12 4.11 4.38 -6.62
CA LEU A 12 3.06 3.36 -6.62
C LEU A 12 2.14 3.51 -7.82
N SER A 13 1.66 2.39 -8.36
CA SER A 13 0.68 2.40 -9.46
C SER A 13 -0.67 1.86 -9.02
N VAL A 14 -0.71 0.87 -8.13
CA VAL A 14 -1.96 0.28 -7.64
C VAL A 14 -1.86 0.02 -6.16
N VAL A 15 -2.96 0.26 -5.45
CA VAL A 15 -3.09 -0.03 -4.02
C VAL A 15 -4.32 -0.90 -3.85
N ALA A 16 -4.18 -2.05 -3.19
CA ALA A 16 -5.30 -2.94 -2.92
C ALA A 16 -5.36 -3.25 -1.43
N TYR A 17 -6.54 -3.14 -0.84
CA TYR A 17 -6.74 -3.40 0.59
C TYR A 17 -7.81 -4.46 0.79
N SER A 18 -7.51 -5.46 1.59
CA SER A 18 -8.40 -6.56 1.91
C SER A 18 -8.97 -6.41 3.32
N THR A 19 -10.19 -6.91 3.53
CA THR A 19 -10.83 -6.95 4.86
C THR A 19 -10.03 -7.77 5.87
N ARG A 20 -9.03 -8.53 5.40
CA ARG A 20 -8.12 -9.28 6.29
C ARG A 20 -6.95 -8.44 6.75
N ALA A 21 -7.05 -7.12 6.63
CA ALA A 21 -6.00 -6.19 7.01
C ALA A 21 -4.70 -6.39 6.23
N THR A 22 -4.80 -6.81 4.97
CA THR A 22 -3.65 -6.92 4.08
C THR A 22 -3.67 -5.81 3.05
N LEU A 23 -2.50 -5.22 2.83
CA LEU A 23 -2.32 -4.11 1.90
C LEU A 23 -1.33 -4.54 0.82
N ASP A 24 -1.80 -4.64 -0.43
CA ASP A 24 -0.95 -4.97 -1.56
C ASP A 24 -0.59 -3.69 -2.30
N LEU A 25 0.70 -3.46 -2.45
CA LEU A 25 1.21 -2.29 -3.15
C LEU A 25 1.94 -2.73 -4.40
N THR A 26 1.45 -2.25 -5.56
CA THR A 26 2.14 -2.43 -6.82
C THR A 26 2.99 -1.20 -7.08
N PHE A 27 4.29 -1.39 -7.13
CA PHE A 27 5.24 -0.32 -7.38
C PHE A 27 5.37 -0.09 -8.89
N ARG A 28 5.84 1.09 -9.27
CA ARG A 28 6.03 1.43 -10.67
C ARG A 28 7.04 0.52 -11.38
N THR A 29 7.91 -0.13 -10.63
CA THR A 29 8.84 -1.12 -11.17
C THR A 29 8.16 -2.41 -11.59
N GLY A 30 6.89 -2.61 -11.20
CA GLY A 30 6.15 -3.83 -11.45
C GLY A 30 6.14 -4.80 -10.28
N ALA A 31 6.96 -4.57 -9.26
CA ALA A 31 6.98 -5.42 -8.07
C ALA A 31 5.72 -5.21 -7.26
N VAL A 32 5.18 -6.30 -6.69
CA VAL A 32 4.02 -6.27 -5.82
C VAL A 32 4.43 -6.80 -4.45
N TYR A 33 4.19 -5.99 -3.42
CA TYR A 33 4.48 -6.36 -2.04
C TYR A 33 3.20 -6.39 -1.23
N ARG A 34 3.06 -7.43 -0.40
CA ARG A 34 1.92 -7.56 0.51
C ARG A 34 2.34 -7.27 1.92
N TYR A 35 1.66 -6.33 2.55
CA TYR A 35 1.88 -5.94 3.94
C TYR A 35 0.75 -6.49 4.81
N PHE A 36 1.10 -7.04 5.97
CA PHE A 36 0.15 -7.73 6.84
C PHE A 36 -0.15 -6.93 8.10
N GLY A 37 -1.38 -7.08 8.61
CA GLY A 37 -1.78 -6.41 9.85
C GLY A 37 -1.93 -4.91 9.72
N VAL A 38 -2.27 -4.42 8.53
CA VAL A 38 -2.40 -2.98 8.28
C VAL A 38 -3.82 -2.53 8.62
N PRO A 39 -3.99 -1.63 9.61
CA PRO A 39 -5.33 -1.14 9.95
C PRO A 39 -5.92 -0.31 8.81
N ARG A 40 -7.24 -0.33 8.68
CA ARG A 40 -7.94 0.42 7.65
C ARG A 40 -7.56 1.91 7.61
N PRO A 41 -7.42 2.60 8.77
CA PRO A 41 -7.03 4.01 8.74
C PRO A 41 -5.71 4.27 8.02
N VAL A 42 -4.76 3.33 8.05
CA VAL A 42 -3.49 3.48 7.34
C VAL A 42 -3.74 3.47 5.83
N PHE A 43 -4.59 2.56 5.35
CA PHE A 43 -4.97 2.53 3.95
C PHE A 43 -5.67 3.83 3.54
N ASP A 44 -6.64 4.28 4.34
CA ASP A 44 -7.37 5.51 4.05
C ASP A 44 -6.43 6.71 3.97
N GLN A 45 -5.48 6.82 4.88
CA GLN A 45 -4.51 7.91 4.89
C GLN A 45 -3.54 7.83 3.71
N LEU A 46 -3.15 6.63 3.31
CA LEU A 46 -2.30 6.45 2.13
C LEU A 46 -3.00 6.96 0.89
N ILE A 47 -4.27 6.62 0.71
CA ILE A 47 -5.05 7.05 -0.46
C ILE A 47 -5.24 8.55 -0.47
N ALA A 48 -5.42 9.16 0.71
CA ALA A 48 -5.62 10.60 0.85
C ALA A 48 -4.32 11.41 0.81
N ALA A 49 -3.17 10.75 0.91
CA ALA A 49 -1.90 11.44 1.00
C ALA A 49 -1.57 12.18 -0.30
N GLU A 50 -1.06 13.39 -0.17
CA GLU A 50 -0.57 14.17 -1.29
C GLU A 50 0.60 13.47 -1.97
N SER A 51 1.55 13.00 -1.15
CA SER A 51 2.64 12.17 -1.63
C SER A 51 2.51 10.78 -1.04
N LYS A 52 2.04 9.84 -1.84
CA LYS A 52 1.85 8.46 -1.39
C LYS A 52 3.18 7.77 -1.12
N GLY A 53 4.21 8.11 -1.90
CA GLY A 53 5.54 7.59 -1.67
C GLY A 53 6.12 8.03 -0.33
N ALA A 54 5.96 9.31 0.01
CA ALA A 54 6.44 9.83 1.29
C ALA A 54 5.67 9.20 2.46
N TYR A 55 4.34 9.06 2.32
CA TYR A 55 3.54 8.41 3.35
C TYR A 55 3.97 6.96 3.56
N PHE A 56 4.16 6.23 2.46
CA PHE A 56 4.61 4.84 2.50
C PHE A 56 5.94 4.73 3.25
N ASN A 57 6.93 5.54 2.88
CA ASN A 57 8.25 5.49 3.50
C ASN A 57 8.20 5.83 4.99
N ARG A 58 7.35 6.77 5.38
CA ARG A 58 7.26 7.23 6.77
C ARG A 58 6.46 6.29 7.64
N THR A 59 5.37 5.70 7.12
CA THR A 59 4.37 5.03 7.94
C THR A 59 4.32 3.52 7.73
N ILE A 60 4.56 3.03 6.51
CA ILE A 60 4.32 1.62 6.20
C ILE A 60 5.59 0.81 6.12
N ARG A 61 6.62 1.35 5.49
CA ARG A 61 7.80 0.60 5.06
C ARG A 61 8.45 -0.24 6.15
N ASN A 62 8.62 0.28 7.35
CA ASN A 62 9.30 -0.42 8.43
C ASN A 62 8.39 -0.71 9.63
N ARG A 63 7.07 -0.64 9.43
CA ARG A 63 6.12 -0.81 10.53
C ARG A 63 5.32 -2.09 10.46
N PHE A 64 5.20 -2.69 9.29
CA PHE A 64 4.39 -3.89 9.10
C PHE A 64 5.20 -4.97 8.44
N PRO A 65 4.98 -6.25 8.81
CA PRO A 65 5.61 -7.35 8.10
C PRO A 65 5.11 -7.41 6.66
N TYR A 66 5.98 -7.85 5.77
CA TYR A 66 5.63 -7.89 4.35
C TYR A 66 6.31 -9.06 3.67
N ARG A 67 5.81 -9.37 2.47
CA ARG A 67 6.49 -10.29 1.56
C ARG A 67 6.25 -9.83 0.12
N ARG A 68 7.22 -10.09 -0.74
CA ARG A 68 7.04 -9.85 -2.16
C ARG A 68 6.20 -10.97 -2.76
N VAL A 69 5.14 -10.61 -3.50
CA VAL A 69 4.23 -11.60 -4.09
C VAL A 69 4.25 -11.62 -5.62
N ALA A 70 4.89 -10.61 -6.22
CA ALA A 70 5.04 -10.62 -7.69
C ALA A 70 6.19 -9.73 -8.16
#